data_b175ef6eca4a6b8ee81bf7c85c93efcb
#
_entry.id   b175ef6eca4a6b8ee81bf7c85c93efcb
#
_cell.length_a   1.000
_cell.length_b   1.000
_cell.length_c   1.000
_cell.angle_alpha   90.00
_cell.angle_beta   90.00
_cell.angle_gamma   90.00
#
_symmetry.space_group_name_H-M   'P 1'
#
loop_
_entity.id
_entity.type
_entity.pdbx_description
1 polymer ?
#
loop_
_entity_poly.entity_id
_entity_poly.type
_entity_poly.pdbx_seq_one_letter_code
_entity_poly.pdbx_strand_id
1 'polypeptide(L)'
;MGLEFRGSRYHKRVRIGKRTVKEGECAMVWDVWGRCRVHQGPKLVRLLFSDVRFCSQYKANEKQYLVISYRNGKTEHVRGPVSLFENFLEHEKIKVKDAINVKNDECIIVYTAGKNRVRADVVAEENADLRKKPIPGNKQYEKEVGSFSSGRNVVFGPTIFFPAVNQFIEP
;
A
#
# COMPACT_ATOMS: atom_id res chain seq x y z
N MET A 1 -9.21 30.05 8.79
CA MET A 1 -8.15 29.56 9.70
C MET A 1 -8.72 28.44 10.56
N GLY A 2 -8.20 27.24 10.52
CA GLY A 2 -8.56 26.28 11.54
C GLY A 2 -8.73 24.82 11.17
N LEU A 3 -8.58 24.41 9.92
CA LEU A 3 -8.75 22.99 9.52
C LEU A 3 -7.43 22.20 9.51
N GLU A 4 -6.29 22.87 9.45
CA GLU A 4 -4.97 22.20 9.39
C GLU A 4 -4.55 21.52 10.69
N PHE A 5 -5.15 21.87 11.83
CA PHE A 5 -4.81 21.28 13.14
C PHE A 5 -5.53 19.96 13.45
N ARG A 6 -6.39 19.46 12.56
CA ARG A 6 -7.14 18.20 12.76
C ARG A 6 -6.50 17.00 12.08
N GLY A 7 -5.29 17.17 11.57
CA GLY A 7 -4.55 16.10 10.93
C GLY A 7 -4.13 14.98 11.90
N SER A 8 -3.65 13.90 11.33
CA SER A 8 -3.29 12.64 11.98
C SER A 8 -2.34 12.75 13.19
N ARG A 9 -1.60 13.84 13.26
CA ARG A 9 -0.62 14.08 14.33
C ARG A 9 -1.22 14.71 15.58
N TYR A 10 -2.47 15.15 15.54
CA TYR A 10 -3.07 15.83 16.68
C TYR A 10 -3.83 14.84 17.55
N HIS A 11 -3.27 14.60 18.72
CA HIS A 11 -3.79 13.71 19.74
C HIS A 11 -4.19 14.53 20.97
N LYS A 12 -5.43 14.40 21.43
CA LYS A 12 -5.92 15.09 22.61
C LYS A 12 -6.60 14.14 23.58
N ARG A 13 -6.06 14.08 24.78
CA ARG A 13 -6.71 13.41 25.90
C ARG A 13 -7.83 14.26 26.47
N VAL A 14 -9.01 13.69 26.62
CA VAL A 14 -10.20 14.37 27.16
C VAL A 14 -10.68 13.61 28.39
N ARG A 15 -10.73 14.30 29.54
CA ARG A 15 -11.26 13.70 30.78
C ARG A 15 -12.75 13.47 30.66
N ILE A 16 -13.52 14.54 30.47
CA ILE A 16 -14.99 14.51 30.30
C ILE A 16 -15.32 15.56 29.23
N GLY A 17 -16.15 15.20 28.25
CA GLY A 17 -16.53 16.15 27.22
C GLY A 17 -17.40 15.57 26.13
N LYS A 18 -17.66 16.40 25.14
CA LYS A 18 -18.36 16.04 23.90
C LYS A 18 -17.53 16.53 22.72
N ARG A 19 -17.51 15.77 21.63
CA ARG A 19 -16.91 16.16 20.36
C ARG A 19 -17.88 15.90 19.23
N THR A 20 -18.08 16.90 18.39
CA THR A 20 -18.83 16.74 17.15
C THR A 20 -17.85 16.34 16.06
N VAL A 21 -18.10 15.21 15.45
CA VAL A 21 -17.47 14.80 14.18
C VAL A 21 -18.40 15.28 13.08
N LYS A 22 -17.92 16.21 12.27
CA LYS A 22 -18.71 16.83 11.20
C LYS A 22 -18.88 15.87 10.03
N GLU A 23 -19.80 16.19 9.15
CA GLU A 23 -19.92 15.51 7.86
C GLU A 23 -18.60 15.60 7.08
N GLY A 24 -18.16 14.47 6.49
CA GLY A 24 -16.88 14.39 5.81
C GLY A 24 -15.65 14.28 6.73
N GLU A 25 -15.82 14.23 8.04
CA GLU A 25 -14.75 13.97 9.01
C GLU A 25 -14.83 12.54 9.57
N CYS A 26 -13.67 12.02 9.97
CA CYS A 26 -13.54 10.76 10.68
C CYS A 26 -12.68 10.98 11.93
N ALA A 27 -13.06 10.37 13.05
CA ALA A 27 -12.31 10.42 14.29
C ALA A 27 -12.17 9.02 14.90
N MET A 28 -11.00 8.71 15.40
CA MET A 28 -10.70 7.52 16.17
C MET A 28 -10.62 7.90 17.63
N VAL A 29 -11.33 7.15 18.48
CA VAL A 29 -11.45 7.38 19.91
C VAL A 29 -11.00 6.14 20.66
N TRP A 30 -10.01 6.30 21.52
CA TRP A 30 -9.55 5.26 22.43
C TRP A 30 -10.16 5.47 23.82
N ASP A 31 -10.78 4.45 24.36
CA ASP A 31 -11.29 4.44 25.72
C ASP A 31 -10.17 4.21 26.76
N VAL A 32 -10.53 4.18 28.06
CA VAL A 32 -9.60 3.97 29.17
C VAL A 32 -8.85 2.63 29.07
N TRP A 33 -9.50 1.64 28.47
CA TRP A 33 -8.92 0.29 28.30
C TRP A 33 -8.13 0.14 27.02
N GLY A 34 -7.92 1.23 26.26
CA GLY A 34 -7.17 1.20 24.99
C GLY A 34 -7.96 0.66 23.80
N ARG A 35 -9.25 0.41 23.94
CA ARG A 35 -10.10 -0.02 22.82
C ARG A 35 -10.38 1.17 21.91
N CYS A 36 -10.14 0.99 20.61
CA CYS A 36 -10.40 2.01 19.62
C CYS A 36 -11.78 1.85 18.99
N ARG A 37 -12.48 2.98 18.84
CA ARG A 37 -13.73 3.06 18.08
C ARG A 37 -13.61 4.13 17.01
N VAL A 38 -14.01 3.78 15.79
CA VAL A 38 -14.02 4.71 14.65
C VAL A 38 -15.41 5.37 14.58
N HIS A 39 -15.42 6.69 14.52
CA HIS A 39 -16.62 7.50 14.38
C HIS A 39 -16.54 8.32 13.10
N GLN A 40 -17.45 8.06 12.17
CA GLN A 40 -17.63 8.84 10.95
C GLN A 40 -18.76 9.84 11.17
N GLY A 41 -18.57 11.07 10.71
CA GLY A 41 -19.57 12.13 10.83
C GLY A 41 -20.74 11.99 9.83
N PRO A 42 -21.84 12.71 10.11
CA PRO A 42 -22.06 13.62 11.24
C PRO A 42 -22.44 12.89 12.54
N LYS A 43 -21.72 13.11 13.64
CA LYS A 43 -21.99 12.45 14.92
C LYS A 43 -21.49 13.24 16.11
N LEU A 44 -22.29 13.28 17.19
CA LEU A 44 -21.86 13.78 18.50
C LEU A 44 -21.33 12.62 19.35
N VAL A 45 -20.06 12.65 19.68
CA VAL A 45 -19.39 11.62 20.48
C VAL A 45 -19.20 12.16 21.90
N ARG A 46 -19.69 11.41 22.90
CA ARG A 46 -19.44 11.66 24.32
C ARG A 46 -18.11 10.99 24.69
N LEU A 47 -17.27 11.73 25.40
CA LEU A 47 -15.93 11.30 25.77
C LEU A 47 -15.79 11.26 27.28
N LEU A 48 -15.27 10.16 27.80
CA LEU A 48 -14.96 9.96 29.21
C LEU A 48 -13.57 9.35 29.32
N PHE A 49 -12.60 10.08 29.82
CA PHE A 49 -11.18 9.69 29.93
C PHE A 49 -10.63 9.06 28.63
N SER A 50 -10.98 9.66 27.51
CA SER A 50 -10.73 9.11 26.18
C SER A 50 -9.73 9.94 25.43
N ASP A 51 -8.95 9.27 24.56
CA ASP A 51 -8.08 9.92 23.61
C ASP A 51 -8.75 10.02 22.25
N VAL A 52 -8.72 11.20 21.64
CA VAL A 52 -9.35 11.48 20.34
C VAL A 52 -8.32 11.88 19.33
N ARG A 53 -8.38 11.26 18.15
CA ARG A 53 -7.55 11.63 17.01
C ARG A 53 -8.44 11.71 15.76
N PHE A 54 -8.38 12.85 15.08
CA PHE A 54 -9.07 13.01 13.81
C PHE A 54 -8.22 12.40 12.69
N CYS A 55 -8.88 11.66 11.79
CA CYS A 55 -8.24 11.00 10.67
C CYS A 55 -8.05 11.98 9.52
N SER A 56 -6.88 11.94 8.89
CA SER A 56 -6.64 12.66 7.64
C SER A 56 -7.34 11.93 6.49
N GLN A 57 -7.93 12.69 5.57
CA GLN A 57 -8.51 12.16 4.35
C GLN A 57 -7.52 12.34 3.20
N TYR A 58 -7.18 11.25 2.54
CA TYR A 58 -6.37 11.23 1.33
C TYR A 58 -7.28 11.00 0.13
N LYS A 59 -7.12 11.84 -0.90
CA LYS A 59 -7.89 11.77 -2.15
C LYS A 59 -6.92 11.62 -3.30
N ALA A 60 -7.19 10.68 -4.18
CA ALA A 60 -6.48 10.52 -5.45
C ALA A 60 -7.46 10.71 -6.60
N ASN A 61 -7.07 11.51 -7.59
CA ASN A 61 -7.81 11.74 -8.81
C ASN A 61 -7.58 10.58 -9.81
N GLU A 62 -8.24 10.61 -10.95
CA GLU A 62 -8.09 9.60 -12.02
C GLU A 62 -6.65 9.40 -12.52
N LYS A 63 -5.82 10.46 -12.44
CA LYS A 63 -4.40 10.46 -12.84
C LYS A 63 -3.45 10.22 -11.67
N GLN A 64 -3.98 9.86 -10.52
CA GLN A 64 -3.23 9.66 -9.29
C GLN A 64 -3.52 8.29 -8.68
N TYR A 65 -2.65 7.84 -7.81
CA TYR A 65 -2.85 6.63 -7.02
C TYR A 65 -2.35 6.83 -5.59
N LEU A 66 -2.95 6.06 -4.67
CA LEU A 66 -2.52 6.02 -3.27
C LEU A 66 -1.52 4.89 -3.08
N VAL A 67 -0.43 5.19 -2.41
CA VAL A 67 0.53 4.21 -1.88
C VAL A 67 0.28 4.09 -0.40
N ILE A 68 -0.28 2.96 0.02
CA ILE A 68 -0.63 2.67 1.41
C ILE A 68 0.40 1.70 1.95
N SER A 69 1.16 2.13 2.96
CA SER A 69 2.05 1.26 3.72
C SER A 69 1.34 0.89 5.02
N TYR A 70 1.15 -0.41 5.24
CA TYR A 70 0.54 -0.95 6.43
C TYR A 70 1.59 -1.26 7.49
N ARG A 71 1.19 -1.24 8.77
CA ARG A 71 2.06 -1.58 9.92
C ARG A 71 2.57 -3.02 9.91
N ASN A 72 1.90 -3.91 9.18
CA ASN A 72 2.34 -5.30 8.98
C ASN A 72 3.41 -5.45 7.88
N GLY A 73 3.94 -4.35 7.35
CA GLY A 73 4.93 -4.32 6.27
C GLY A 73 4.37 -4.50 4.87
N LYS A 74 3.05 -4.76 4.72
CA LYS A 74 2.41 -4.82 3.41
C LYS A 74 2.32 -3.42 2.81
N THR A 75 2.60 -3.30 1.52
CA THR A 75 2.33 -2.09 0.73
C THR A 75 1.27 -2.38 -0.31
N GLU A 76 0.38 -1.43 -0.54
CA GLU A 76 -0.69 -1.54 -1.53
C GLU A 76 -0.77 -0.26 -2.36
N HIS A 77 -0.99 -0.41 -3.66
CA HIS A 77 -1.23 0.69 -4.58
C HIS A 77 -2.70 0.68 -4.99
N VAL A 78 -3.42 1.75 -4.71
CA VAL A 78 -4.84 1.90 -5.02
C VAL A 78 -4.99 3.00 -6.06
N ARG A 79 -5.48 2.63 -7.25
CA ARG A 79 -5.72 3.58 -8.34
C ARG A 79 -6.90 4.49 -8.02
N GLY A 80 -6.78 5.77 -8.37
CA GLY A 80 -7.88 6.73 -8.30
C GLY A 80 -8.93 6.52 -9.43
N PRO A 81 -10.11 7.13 -9.30
CA PRO A 81 -10.50 8.05 -8.24
C PRO A 81 -10.86 7.34 -6.93
N VAL A 82 -10.26 7.72 -5.83
CA VAL A 82 -10.51 7.14 -4.52
C VAL A 82 -10.31 8.15 -3.39
N SER A 83 -11.10 8.03 -2.34
CA SER A 83 -10.90 8.77 -1.09
C SER A 83 -10.82 7.79 0.09
N LEU A 84 -9.80 7.93 0.91
CA LEU A 84 -9.53 7.06 2.04
C LEU A 84 -9.22 7.87 3.28
N PHE A 85 -9.80 7.48 4.42
CA PHE A 85 -9.40 8.00 5.73
C PHE A 85 -8.24 7.18 6.30
N GLU A 86 -7.27 7.86 6.88
CA GLU A 86 -6.16 7.23 7.57
C GLU A 86 -6.64 6.44 8.79
N ASN A 87 -6.33 5.15 8.84
CA ASN A 87 -6.58 4.31 10.01
C ASN A 87 -5.26 4.13 10.77
N PHE A 88 -5.16 4.75 11.94
CA PHE A 88 -3.94 4.71 12.76
C PHE A 88 -3.58 3.33 13.31
N LEU A 89 -4.51 2.38 13.30
CA LEU A 89 -4.26 1.00 13.74
C LEU A 89 -3.57 0.18 12.65
N GLU A 90 -3.94 0.41 11.40
CA GLU A 90 -3.53 -0.41 10.26
C GLU A 90 -2.49 0.28 9.39
N HIS A 91 -2.70 1.58 9.12
CA HIS A 91 -1.85 2.33 8.21
C HIS A 91 -0.64 2.90 8.96
N GLU A 92 0.53 2.71 8.40
CA GLU A 92 1.76 3.38 8.84
C GLU A 92 1.93 4.72 8.11
N LYS A 93 1.74 4.68 6.78
CA LYS A 93 1.91 5.84 5.93
C LYS A 93 1.06 5.74 4.67
N ILE A 94 0.44 6.86 4.30
CA ILE A 94 -0.29 7.00 3.03
C ILE A 94 0.35 8.14 2.24
N LYS A 95 0.61 7.91 0.95
CA LYS A 95 1.13 8.91 0.02
C LYS A 95 0.26 8.94 -1.23
N VAL A 96 -0.02 10.14 -1.73
CA VAL A 96 -0.59 10.34 -3.06
C VAL A 96 0.57 10.45 -4.05
N LYS A 97 0.52 9.72 -5.15
CA LYS A 97 1.48 9.81 -6.25
C LYS A 97 0.75 9.99 -7.56
N ASP A 98 1.38 10.71 -8.47
CA ASP A 98 0.88 10.88 -9.83
C ASP A 98 1.22 9.64 -10.67
N ALA A 99 0.30 9.27 -11.55
CA ALA A 99 0.53 8.24 -12.55
C ALA A 99 1.50 8.77 -13.63
N ILE A 100 2.19 7.85 -14.28
CA ILE A 100 3.13 8.19 -15.34
C ILE A 100 2.35 8.35 -16.64
N ASN A 101 2.42 9.53 -17.22
CA ASN A 101 1.82 9.81 -18.52
C ASN A 101 2.85 9.56 -19.62
N VAL A 102 2.63 8.52 -20.42
CA VAL A 102 3.49 8.14 -21.56
C VAL A 102 2.89 8.77 -22.82
N LYS A 103 3.64 9.64 -23.49
CA LYS A 103 3.21 10.30 -24.72
C LYS A 103 3.29 9.37 -25.93
N ASN A 104 2.79 9.84 -27.09
CA ASN A 104 2.74 9.03 -28.32
C ASN A 104 4.09 8.46 -28.76
N ASP A 105 5.18 9.24 -28.57
CA ASP A 105 6.52 8.91 -29.03
C ASP A 105 7.41 8.36 -27.91
N GLU A 106 6.81 8.07 -26.74
CA GLU A 106 7.51 7.60 -25.56
C GLU A 106 7.16 6.14 -25.27
N CYS A 107 8.11 5.41 -24.73
CA CYS A 107 7.88 4.11 -24.13
C CYS A 107 8.56 4.04 -22.75
N ILE A 108 8.00 3.26 -21.86
CA ILE A 108 8.60 2.98 -20.56
C ILE A 108 8.91 1.50 -20.44
N ILE A 109 10.04 1.20 -19.82
CA ILE A 109 10.44 -0.17 -19.52
C ILE A 109 10.08 -0.45 -18.07
N VAL A 110 9.20 -1.43 -17.88
CA VAL A 110 8.70 -1.85 -16.58
C VAL A 110 9.33 -3.18 -16.20
N TYR A 111 10.06 -3.18 -15.10
CA TYR A 111 10.63 -4.39 -14.51
C TYR A 111 9.72 -4.87 -13.39
N THR A 112 9.29 -6.11 -13.46
CA THR A 112 8.50 -6.73 -12.38
C THR A 112 9.40 -7.62 -11.54
N ALA A 113 9.56 -7.31 -10.25
CA ALA A 113 10.23 -8.20 -9.32
C ALA A 113 9.39 -9.45 -9.12
N GLY A 114 9.87 -10.59 -9.62
CA GLY A 114 9.18 -11.87 -9.47
C GLY A 114 9.07 -12.28 -8.01
N LYS A 115 7.95 -12.89 -7.64
CA LYS A 115 7.71 -13.49 -6.31
C LYS A 115 8.64 -14.70 -6.01
N ASN A 116 9.53 -15.05 -6.94
CA ASN A 116 10.28 -16.30 -6.91
C ASN A 116 11.61 -16.25 -6.14
N ARG A 117 11.95 -15.15 -5.46
CA ARG A 117 13.17 -15.13 -4.62
C ARG A 117 13.10 -16.15 -3.48
N VAL A 118 11.93 -16.34 -2.87
CA VAL A 118 11.78 -17.29 -1.76
C VAL A 118 11.80 -18.75 -2.23
N ARG A 119 11.37 -19.02 -3.47
CA ARG A 119 11.42 -20.39 -4.04
C ARG A 119 12.77 -20.74 -4.63
N ALA A 120 13.54 -19.75 -5.09
CA ALA A 120 14.87 -20.01 -5.64
C ALA A 120 15.84 -20.48 -4.55
N ASP A 121 15.74 -19.95 -3.34
CA ASP A 121 16.61 -20.32 -2.22
C ASP A 121 16.28 -21.74 -1.72
N VAL A 122 14.99 -22.08 -1.63
CA VAL A 122 14.54 -23.44 -1.24
C VAL A 122 14.87 -24.47 -2.32
N VAL A 123 14.71 -24.13 -3.60
CA VAL A 123 15.04 -25.02 -4.72
C VAL A 123 16.55 -25.18 -4.88
N ALA A 124 17.35 -24.17 -4.48
CA ALA A 124 18.81 -24.27 -4.51
C ALA A 124 19.36 -25.23 -3.44
N GLU A 125 18.74 -25.28 -2.27
CA GLU A 125 19.09 -26.23 -1.21
C GLU A 125 18.67 -27.66 -1.53
N GLU A 126 17.43 -27.86 -2.05
CA GLU A 126 16.96 -29.21 -2.48
C GLU A 126 17.78 -29.76 -3.65
N ASN A 127 18.21 -28.90 -4.58
CA ASN A 127 19.03 -29.35 -5.72
C ASN A 127 20.50 -29.58 -5.37
N ALA A 128 20.99 -29.08 -4.24
CA ALA A 128 22.35 -29.38 -3.77
C ALA A 128 22.49 -30.86 -3.35
N ASP A 129 21.45 -31.45 -2.80
CA ASP A 129 21.42 -32.88 -2.43
C ASP A 129 21.16 -33.81 -3.61
N LEU A 130 20.46 -33.33 -4.64
CA LEU A 130 20.12 -34.14 -5.85
C LEU A 130 21.27 -34.19 -6.88
N ARG A 131 22.30 -33.34 -6.78
CA ARG A 131 23.49 -33.38 -7.67
C ARG A 131 24.40 -34.61 -7.47
N LYS A 132 24.11 -35.43 -6.47
CA LYS A 132 24.87 -36.66 -6.18
C LYS A 132 24.44 -37.91 -6.97
N LYS A 133 23.37 -37.83 -7.77
CA LYS A 133 22.95 -38.96 -8.65
C LYS A 133 22.53 -38.43 -10.03
N PRO A 134 23.25 -38.75 -11.11
CA PRO A 134 22.80 -38.45 -12.45
C PRO A 134 21.65 -39.37 -12.83
N ILE A 135 20.45 -38.80 -13.01
CA ILE A 135 19.31 -39.51 -13.58
C ILE A 135 19.28 -39.26 -15.08
N PRO A 136 19.43 -40.27 -15.93
CA PRO A 136 19.39 -40.05 -17.37
C PRO A 136 17.94 -39.87 -17.85
N GLY A 137 17.67 -38.80 -18.54
CA GLY A 137 16.59 -38.75 -19.54
C GLY A 137 15.31 -38.02 -19.19
N ASN A 138 15.33 -36.86 -18.63
CA ASN A 138 14.10 -36.03 -18.61
C ASN A 138 14.37 -34.59 -19.06
N LYS A 139 14.20 -34.37 -20.37
CA LYS A 139 14.38 -33.05 -21.03
C LYS A 139 13.36 -31.98 -20.61
N GLN A 140 12.43 -32.28 -19.74
CA GLN A 140 11.43 -31.33 -19.27
C GLN A 140 11.93 -30.47 -18.10
N TYR A 141 12.91 -30.91 -17.32
CA TYR A 141 13.43 -30.15 -16.18
C TYR A 141 14.40 -29.04 -16.53
N GLU A 142 15.05 -29.13 -17.68
CA GLU A 142 15.98 -28.06 -18.13
C GLU A 142 15.30 -26.78 -18.58
N LYS A 143 13.98 -26.81 -18.85
CA LYS A 143 13.24 -25.63 -19.33
C LYS A 143 12.70 -24.76 -18.18
N GLU A 144 12.62 -25.27 -16.96
CA GLU A 144 12.10 -24.51 -15.80
C GLU A 144 13.19 -23.83 -14.96
N VAL A 145 14.43 -24.29 -15.04
CA VAL A 145 15.56 -23.73 -14.27
C VAL A 145 16.23 -22.53 -15.00
N GLY A 146 15.86 -22.28 -16.24
CA GLY A 146 16.55 -21.29 -17.10
C GLY A 146 15.84 -19.96 -17.32
N SER A 147 14.64 -19.72 -16.81
CA SER A 147 13.96 -18.45 -17.00
C SER A 147 13.81 -17.67 -15.69
N PHE A 148 14.90 -17.08 -15.23
CA PHE A 148 14.84 -15.81 -14.53
C PHE A 148 14.35 -14.75 -15.53
N SER A 149 13.11 -14.84 -15.95
CA SER A 149 12.44 -13.73 -16.59
C SER A 149 12.06 -12.77 -15.47
N SER A 150 13.00 -11.91 -15.07
CA SER A 150 12.61 -10.59 -14.58
C SER A 150 11.66 -10.09 -15.65
N GLY A 151 10.36 -10.04 -15.33
CA GLY A 151 9.34 -9.68 -16.30
C GLY A 151 9.59 -8.27 -16.78
N ARG A 152 10.32 -8.13 -17.87
CA ARG A 152 10.55 -6.87 -18.55
C ARG A 152 9.41 -6.67 -19.53
N ASN A 153 8.60 -5.67 -19.28
CA ASN A 153 7.49 -5.27 -20.14
C ASN A 153 7.77 -3.86 -20.68
N VAL A 154 7.50 -3.66 -21.96
CA VAL A 154 7.56 -2.34 -22.59
C VAL A 154 6.14 -1.85 -22.77
N VAL A 155 5.86 -0.66 -22.25
CA VAL A 155 4.56 0.01 -22.38
C VAL A 155 4.75 1.20 -23.32
N PHE A 156 4.03 1.19 -24.45
CA PHE A 156 4.05 2.26 -25.42
C PHE A 156 2.93 3.27 -25.14
N GLY A 157 3.19 4.54 -25.40
CA GLY A 157 2.20 5.60 -25.36
C GLY A 157 1.27 5.61 -26.59
N PRO A 158 0.18 6.38 -26.55
CA PRO A 158 -0.23 7.23 -25.42
C PRO A 158 -0.98 6.44 -24.34
N THR A 159 -0.50 6.46 -23.11
CA THR A 159 -1.17 5.76 -22.01
C THR A 159 -0.83 6.35 -20.64
N ILE A 160 -1.73 6.16 -19.68
CA ILE A 160 -1.48 6.50 -18.27
C ILE A 160 -1.11 5.22 -17.54
N PHE A 161 0.12 5.12 -17.08
CA PHE A 161 0.65 3.95 -16.42
C PHE A 161 0.63 4.10 -14.90
N PHE A 162 0.11 3.09 -14.21
CA PHE A 162 0.06 2.99 -12.76
C PHE A 162 0.98 1.85 -12.31
N PRO A 163 2.13 2.15 -11.66
CA PRO A 163 3.04 1.11 -11.20
C PRO A 163 2.40 0.23 -10.14
N ALA A 164 2.52 -1.08 -10.26
CA ALA A 164 2.19 -2.01 -9.18
C ALA A 164 3.31 -2.01 -8.11
N VAL A 165 3.03 -2.59 -6.94
CA VAL A 165 3.97 -2.60 -5.81
C VAL A 165 5.32 -3.24 -6.15
N ASN A 166 5.31 -4.25 -7.05
CA ASN A 166 6.49 -5.01 -7.43
C ASN A 166 7.12 -4.53 -8.75
N GLN A 167 6.74 -3.35 -9.24
CA GLN A 167 7.22 -2.83 -10.51
C GLN A 167 8.19 -1.67 -10.30
N PHE A 168 9.28 -1.71 -11.04
CA PHE A 168 10.30 -0.67 -11.12
C PHE A 168 10.33 -0.14 -12.54
N ILE A 169 10.53 1.16 -12.67
CA ILE A 169 10.59 1.84 -13.97
C ILE A 169 11.97 2.46 -14.07
N GLU A 170 12.63 2.21 -15.18
CA GLU A 170 13.79 2.97 -15.61
C GLU A 170 13.34 4.10 -16.54
N PRO A 171 13.81 5.32 -16.27
CA PRO A 171 13.53 6.46 -17.15
C PRO A 171 14.23 6.32 -18.51
#